data_534e5a077a3fc06a1985c97fddf42afb
#
_entry.id   534e5a077a3fc06a1985c97fddf42afb
#
_cell.length_a   1.000
_cell.length_b   1.000
_cell.length_c   1.000
_cell.angle_alpha   90.00
_cell.angle_beta   90.00
_cell.angle_gamma   90.00
#
_symmetry.space_group_name_H-M   'P 1'
#
loop_
_entity.id
_entity.type
_entity.pdbx_description
1 polymer ?
#
loop_
_entity_poly.entity_id
_entity_poly.type
_entity_poly.pdbx_seq_one_letter_code
_entity_poly.pdbx_strand_id
1 'polypeptide(L)'
;MKKMYLIAVIALVLASCKTSKRADLGDGLFADIKTSKGDIIVRLEQEKTPVTVANFVSLAEGTNTFVSEEYKGKKYYDGLTFHRIMKDFMIQGGDPLGQGTGNPGYKFMDEFNDSLVHDKKGILSMANSGPTTNGSQFFITHKETPWLNNKHTVFGEVVEGMEVVDSIANVPVGAGNKPLEPVIMNTIEIIRNGKEARKFDAVQIMTDYFDGEEERLAAIEKEKAEKLAEVKKIKAEFASSIEAQKAKAETLDSGLKVLTLETGSGEKPKVGQKVNVMYAGYLMDGTLFDSNYEEVAQKYGMFDIKRQQGGGYMPVPMDYSPESRLIAGFREGLLTMKVGDKVRLFIPSHLGYGPQGGGPIPPDADLIFDLEITGITQ
;
A
#
# COMPACT_ATOMS: atom_id res chain seq x y z
N MET A 1 18.23 9.64 -87.11
CA MET A 1 17.89 8.63 -86.08
C MET A 1 18.64 9.04 -84.84
N LYS A 2 17.97 9.76 -83.91
CA LYS A 2 18.57 10.20 -82.64
C LYS A 2 18.16 9.17 -81.57
N LYS A 3 19.14 8.46 -80.98
CA LYS A 3 18.95 7.57 -79.85
C LYS A 3 18.87 8.40 -78.56
N MET A 4 17.71 8.37 -77.95
CA MET A 4 17.45 8.99 -76.66
C MET A 4 17.81 7.98 -75.55
N TYR A 5 18.81 8.25 -74.70
CA TYR A 5 19.18 7.47 -73.57
C TYR A 5 18.36 7.94 -72.37
N LEU A 6 17.49 7.06 -71.88
CA LEU A 6 16.69 7.24 -70.65
C LEU A 6 17.58 6.90 -69.46
N ILE A 7 18.02 7.91 -68.69
CA ILE A 7 18.78 7.73 -67.47
C ILE A 7 17.73 7.58 -66.33
N ALA A 8 17.56 6.34 -65.82
CA ALA A 8 16.77 6.07 -64.64
C ALA A 8 17.58 6.45 -63.38
N VAL A 9 17.20 7.53 -62.71
CA VAL A 9 17.77 7.89 -61.41
C VAL A 9 17.04 7.08 -60.35
N ILE A 10 17.69 6.04 -59.87
CA ILE A 10 17.21 5.29 -58.67
C ILE A 10 17.57 6.13 -57.44
N ALA A 11 16.56 6.81 -56.89
CA ALA A 11 16.67 7.44 -55.57
C ALA A 11 16.68 6.35 -54.50
N LEU A 12 17.87 6.02 -53.98
CA LEU A 12 18.02 5.22 -52.79
C LEU A 12 17.52 6.06 -51.58
N VAL A 13 16.30 5.78 -51.12
CA VAL A 13 15.83 6.27 -49.85
C VAL A 13 16.59 5.50 -48.76
N LEU A 14 17.67 6.07 -48.26
CA LEU A 14 18.33 5.61 -47.04
C LEU A 14 17.36 5.86 -45.88
N ALA A 15 16.55 4.85 -45.56
CA ALA A 15 15.86 4.80 -44.28
C ALA A 15 16.95 4.75 -43.20
N SER A 16 17.28 5.91 -42.62
CA SER A 16 18.11 6.00 -41.43
C SER A 16 17.36 5.33 -40.29
N CYS A 17 17.55 4.04 -40.12
CA CYS A 17 17.26 3.41 -38.85
C CYS A 17 18.15 4.09 -37.81
N LYS A 18 17.58 4.98 -36.99
CA LYS A 18 18.25 5.43 -35.77
C LYS A 18 18.48 4.18 -34.93
N THR A 19 19.71 3.64 -35.00
CA THR A 19 20.17 2.56 -34.11
C THR A 19 19.98 3.07 -32.69
N SER A 20 19.27 2.31 -31.89
CA SER A 20 19.15 2.58 -30.45
C SER A 20 20.55 2.66 -29.83
N LYS A 21 20.79 3.66 -28.97
CA LYS A 21 22.09 3.86 -28.30
C LYS A 21 22.53 2.64 -27.46
N ARG A 22 21.57 1.80 -26.98
CA ARG A 22 21.77 0.64 -26.11
C ARG A 22 20.85 -0.52 -26.51
N ALA A 23 21.06 -1.02 -27.76
CA ALA A 23 20.28 -2.15 -28.28
C ALA A 23 20.47 -3.45 -27.50
N ASP A 24 21.57 -3.56 -26.78
CA ASP A 24 21.93 -4.67 -25.88
C ASP A 24 20.95 -4.84 -24.72
N LEU A 25 20.23 -3.78 -24.31
CA LEU A 25 19.22 -3.83 -23.24
C LEU A 25 17.89 -4.49 -23.67
N GLY A 26 17.72 -4.80 -24.97
CA GLY A 26 16.45 -5.28 -25.51
C GLY A 26 15.39 -4.19 -25.60
N ASP A 27 14.13 -4.59 -25.90
CA ASP A 27 12.99 -3.68 -25.97
C ASP A 27 12.55 -3.21 -24.59
N GLY A 28 12.26 -1.92 -24.44
CA GLY A 28 11.82 -1.30 -23.20
C GLY A 28 12.14 0.18 -23.09
N LEU A 29 11.62 0.80 -22.06
CA LEU A 29 11.94 2.15 -21.63
C LEU A 29 12.94 2.08 -20.47
N PHE A 30 14.07 2.76 -20.61
CA PHE A 30 15.13 2.73 -19.60
C PHE A 30 15.58 4.15 -19.27
N ALA A 31 16.18 4.30 -18.09
CA ALA A 31 16.89 5.51 -17.69
C ALA A 31 18.34 5.17 -17.32
N ASP A 32 19.27 5.88 -17.90
CA ASP A 32 20.69 5.84 -17.57
C ASP A 32 20.99 6.99 -16.59
N ILE A 33 21.09 6.67 -15.30
CA ILE A 33 21.38 7.60 -14.22
C ILE A 33 22.90 7.71 -14.09
N LYS A 34 23.47 8.74 -14.69
CA LYS A 34 24.91 9.00 -14.64
C LYS A 34 25.27 9.69 -13.35
N THR A 35 26.05 9.02 -12.52
CA THR A 35 26.43 9.56 -11.21
C THR A 35 27.93 9.85 -11.12
N SER A 36 28.34 10.58 -10.09
CA SER A 36 29.76 10.78 -9.76
C SER A 36 30.48 9.47 -9.30
N LYS A 37 29.74 8.37 -9.16
CA LYS A 37 30.28 7.05 -8.77
C LYS A 37 30.18 5.99 -9.86
N GLY A 38 29.59 6.34 -11.02
CA GLY A 38 29.33 5.45 -12.14
C GLY A 38 27.89 5.52 -12.62
N ASP A 39 27.56 4.73 -13.60
CA ASP A 39 26.25 4.76 -14.25
C ASP A 39 25.36 3.64 -13.71
N ILE A 40 24.07 3.94 -13.52
CA ILE A 40 23.04 2.99 -13.07
C ILE A 40 21.96 2.97 -14.14
N ILE A 41 21.73 1.83 -14.77
CA ILE A 41 20.65 1.69 -15.76
C ILE A 41 19.47 1.01 -15.10
N VAL A 42 18.32 1.68 -15.16
CA VAL A 42 17.06 1.20 -14.63
C VAL A 42 16.07 0.95 -15.78
N ARG A 43 15.37 -0.17 -15.75
CA ARG A 43 14.20 -0.42 -16.59
C ARG A 43 12.99 0.24 -15.95
N LEU A 44 12.17 0.93 -16.73
CA LEU A 44 10.97 1.63 -16.26
C LEU A 44 9.70 0.85 -16.63
N GLU A 45 8.78 0.70 -15.70
CA GLU A 45 7.54 -0.06 -15.83
C GLU A 45 6.40 0.79 -16.41
N GLN A 46 6.61 1.28 -17.64
CA GLN A 46 5.72 2.23 -18.32
C GLN A 46 4.28 1.75 -18.54
N GLU A 47 4.05 0.42 -18.55
CA GLU A 47 2.73 -0.16 -18.76
C GLU A 47 1.95 -0.31 -17.44
N LYS A 48 2.67 -0.51 -16.33
CA LYS A 48 2.06 -0.80 -15.02
C LYS A 48 1.91 0.44 -14.15
N THR A 49 2.81 1.43 -14.34
CA THR A 49 2.82 2.69 -13.58
C THR A 49 3.07 3.87 -14.52
N PRO A 50 2.18 4.08 -15.52
CA PRO A 50 2.40 5.04 -16.60
C PRO A 50 2.55 6.47 -16.13
N VAL A 51 1.79 6.94 -15.15
CA VAL A 51 1.88 8.33 -14.64
C VAL A 51 3.18 8.53 -13.87
N THR A 52 3.57 7.58 -13.02
CA THR A 52 4.83 7.65 -12.27
C THR A 52 6.04 7.66 -13.18
N VAL A 53 6.03 6.79 -14.21
CA VAL A 53 7.09 6.77 -15.23
C VAL A 53 7.08 8.05 -16.05
N ALA A 54 5.91 8.58 -16.45
CA ALA A 54 5.80 9.83 -17.18
C ALA A 54 6.31 11.03 -16.38
N ASN A 55 5.99 11.07 -15.09
CA ASN A 55 6.56 12.06 -14.16
C ASN A 55 8.09 12.01 -14.17
N PHE A 56 8.67 10.85 -13.93
CA PHE A 56 10.12 10.68 -13.88
C PHE A 56 10.79 11.03 -15.21
N VAL A 57 10.24 10.55 -16.33
CA VAL A 57 10.75 10.80 -17.69
C VAL A 57 10.68 12.27 -18.06
N SER A 58 9.53 12.92 -17.87
CA SER A 58 9.34 14.33 -18.21
C SER A 58 10.22 15.27 -17.36
N LEU A 59 10.46 14.93 -16.11
CA LEU A 59 11.42 15.62 -15.24
C LEU A 59 12.86 15.43 -15.73
N ALA A 60 13.26 14.20 -16.06
CA ALA A 60 14.59 13.89 -16.56
C ALA A 60 14.90 14.58 -17.89
N GLU A 61 13.92 14.68 -18.80
CA GLU A 61 14.06 15.32 -20.10
C GLU A 61 13.86 16.84 -20.06
N GLY A 62 13.36 17.41 -18.95
CA GLY A 62 13.07 18.84 -18.81
C GLY A 62 11.82 19.29 -19.60
N THR A 63 10.92 18.34 -19.91
CA THR A 63 9.71 18.57 -20.71
C THR A 63 8.44 18.72 -19.86
N ASN A 64 8.54 18.54 -18.55
CA ASN A 64 7.42 18.65 -17.63
C ASN A 64 6.97 20.12 -17.48
N THR A 65 5.73 20.41 -17.87
CA THR A 65 5.16 21.78 -17.83
C THR A 65 4.50 22.15 -16.52
N PHE A 66 4.27 21.18 -15.62
CA PHE A 66 3.58 21.36 -14.33
C PHE A 66 4.53 21.74 -13.19
N VAL A 67 5.85 21.69 -13.44
CA VAL A 67 6.85 22.10 -12.44
C VAL A 67 6.76 23.58 -12.10
N SER A 68 7.26 23.96 -10.92
CA SER A 68 7.44 25.37 -10.55
C SER A 68 8.27 26.12 -11.59
N GLU A 69 8.04 27.43 -11.77
CA GLU A 69 8.67 28.27 -12.79
C GLU A 69 10.19 28.12 -12.86
N GLU A 70 10.82 27.96 -11.69
CA GLU A 70 12.27 27.82 -11.58
C GLU A 70 12.83 26.55 -12.24
N TYR A 71 12.01 25.51 -12.45
CA TYR A 71 12.40 24.22 -13.04
C TYR A 71 11.96 24.06 -14.49
N LYS A 72 11.14 24.96 -15.04
CA LYS A 72 10.63 24.86 -16.42
C LYS A 72 11.74 24.81 -17.44
N GLY A 73 11.66 23.86 -18.38
CA GLY A 73 12.62 23.66 -19.46
C GLY A 73 14.00 23.16 -19.01
N LYS A 74 14.17 22.81 -17.73
CA LYS A 74 15.43 22.27 -17.21
C LYS A 74 15.31 20.76 -16.99
N LYS A 75 16.38 20.03 -17.26
CA LYS A 75 16.51 18.64 -16.84
C LYS A 75 16.58 18.62 -15.31
N TYR A 76 15.47 18.26 -14.68
CA TYR A 76 15.24 18.47 -13.25
C TYR A 76 16.26 17.79 -12.36
N TYR A 77 16.72 16.60 -12.76
CA TYR A 77 17.63 15.78 -11.94
C TYR A 77 19.10 16.13 -12.11
N ASP A 78 19.47 16.93 -13.10
CA ASP A 78 20.86 17.29 -13.36
C ASP A 78 21.47 18.07 -12.19
N GLY A 79 22.55 17.53 -11.62
CA GLY A 79 23.24 18.12 -10.49
C GLY A 79 22.63 17.83 -9.11
N LEU A 80 21.47 17.14 -9.03
CA LEU A 80 20.90 16.73 -7.77
C LEU A 80 21.72 15.61 -7.12
N THR A 81 21.54 15.40 -5.82
CA THR A 81 22.30 14.42 -5.06
C THR A 81 21.44 13.27 -4.54
N PHE A 82 22.08 12.13 -4.27
CA PHE A 82 21.56 11.16 -3.33
C PHE A 82 21.75 11.70 -1.92
N HIS A 83 20.77 12.42 -1.42
CA HIS A 83 20.84 13.20 -0.19
C HIS A 83 20.64 12.36 1.10
N ARG A 84 20.11 11.14 0.98
CA ARG A 84 19.91 10.21 2.09
C ARG A 84 20.32 8.81 1.68
N ILE A 85 21.30 8.24 2.36
CA ILE A 85 21.86 6.94 2.06
C ILE A 85 21.86 6.07 3.32
N MET A 86 21.22 4.91 3.25
CA MET A 86 21.20 3.96 4.35
C MET A 86 21.61 2.58 3.83
N LYS A 87 22.80 2.14 4.21
CA LYS A 87 23.27 0.79 3.93
C LYS A 87 22.24 -0.24 4.40
N ASP A 88 22.09 -1.31 3.65
CA ASP A 88 21.11 -2.38 3.89
C ASP A 88 19.64 -1.88 3.99
N PHE A 89 19.36 -0.75 3.31
CA PHE A 89 18.01 -0.27 3.13
C PHE A 89 17.81 0.35 1.73
N MET A 90 18.29 1.60 1.48
CA MET A 90 18.09 2.28 0.20
C MET A 90 19.03 3.47 0.02
N ILE A 91 19.15 3.93 -1.23
CA ILE A 91 19.72 5.23 -1.61
C ILE A 91 18.61 6.13 -2.15
N GLN A 92 18.43 7.34 -1.62
CA GLN A 92 17.34 8.26 -1.96
C GLN A 92 17.88 9.56 -2.54
N GLY A 93 17.29 9.97 -3.68
CA GLY A 93 17.62 11.18 -4.39
C GLY A 93 16.40 11.89 -4.98
N GLY A 94 16.62 12.83 -5.93
CA GLY A 94 15.56 13.53 -6.64
C GLY A 94 14.95 14.71 -5.87
N ASP A 95 15.57 15.15 -4.78
CA ASP A 95 15.18 16.34 -4.03
C ASP A 95 15.99 17.55 -4.49
N PRO A 96 15.38 18.61 -5.04
CA PRO A 96 16.09 19.81 -5.48
C PRO A 96 16.74 20.59 -4.34
N LEU A 97 16.27 20.42 -3.11
CA LEU A 97 16.85 21.06 -1.91
C LEU A 97 17.91 20.18 -1.25
N GLY A 98 17.99 18.89 -1.57
CA GLY A 98 18.93 17.94 -0.96
C GLY A 98 18.75 17.76 0.56
N GLN A 99 17.51 17.91 1.06
CA GLN A 99 17.15 17.86 2.49
C GLN A 99 15.97 16.92 2.80
N GLY A 100 15.37 16.31 1.77
CA GLY A 100 14.20 15.42 1.87
C GLY A 100 12.85 16.14 1.83
N THR A 101 12.82 17.47 1.65
CA THR A 101 11.60 18.28 1.70
C THR A 101 11.22 18.95 0.39
N GLY A 102 12.12 18.98 -0.59
CA GLY A 102 11.90 19.56 -1.90
C GLY A 102 10.98 18.72 -2.78
N ASN A 103 10.31 19.37 -3.72
CA ASN A 103 9.40 18.75 -4.67
C ASN A 103 9.38 19.57 -5.98
N PRO A 104 8.78 19.05 -7.06
CA PRO A 104 8.78 19.75 -8.36
C PRO A 104 7.76 20.89 -8.46
N GLY A 105 6.97 21.16 -7.43
CA GLY A 105 5.90 22.17 -7.42
C GLY A 105 4.49 21.56 -7.41
N TYR A 106 4.38 20.24 -7.49
CA TYR A 106 3.12 19.49 -7.47
C TYR A 106 3.30 18.16 -6.75
N LYS A 107 2.17 17.49 -6.51
CA LYS A 107 2.08 16.12 -6.00
C LYS A 107 1.16 15.31 -6.90
N PHE A 108 1.35 13.97 -6.91
CA PHE A 108 0.48 13.06 -7.65
C PHE A 108 0.22 11.78 -6.86
N MET A 109 -0.80 11.02 -7.29
CA MET A 109 -1.29 9.83 -6.61
C MET A 109 -0.33 8.65 -6.74
N ASP A 110 -0.49 7.67 -5.85
CA ASP A 110 0.19 6.39 -5.93
C ASP A 110 -0.39 5.53 -7.06
N GLU A 111 0.46 4.73 -7.72
CA GLU A 111 0.09 3.71 -8.69
C GLU A 111 0.60 2.36 -8.20
N PHE A 112 -0.16 1.70 -7.34
CA PHE A 112 0.21 0.37 -6.87
C PHE A 112 -0.18 -0.71 -7.87
N ASN A 113 0.71 -1.69 -8.07
CA ASN A 113 0.48 -2.85 -8.91
C ASN A 113 0.98 -4.10 -8.16
N ASP A 114 0.14 -5.11 -8.04
CA ASP A 114 0.43 -6.32 -7.24
C ASP A 114 1.65 -7.11 -7.73
N SER A 115 2.04 -6.94 -9.00
CA SER A 115 3.24 -7.56 -9.54
C SER A 115 4.52 -6.75 -9.33
N LEU A 116 4.42 -5.53 -8.78
CA LEU A 116 5.55 -4.62 -8.54
C LEU A 116 5.73 -4.45 -7.02
N VAL A 117 6.68 -5.20 -6.48
CA VAL A 117 6.92 -5.28 -5.04
C VAL A 117 8.40 -5.03 -4.70
N HIS A 118 8.67 -4.69 -3.44
CA HIS A 118 10.03 -4.45 -2.95
C HIS A 118 10.67 -5.75 -2.43
N ASP A 119 10.78 -6.76 -3.29
CA ASP A 119 11.21 -8.13 -2.94
C ASP A 119 12.72 -8.37 -3.03
N LYS A 120 13.46 -7.40 -3.53
CA LYS A 120 14.92 -7.52 -3.76
C LYS A 120 15.62 -6.17 -3.71
N LYS A 121 16.95 -6.18 -3.78
CA LYS A 121 17.74 -4.98 -4.02
C LYS A 121 17.62 -4.53 -5.49
N GLY A 122 17.81 -3.21 -5.74
CA GLY A 122 17.73 -2.62 -7.07
C GLY A 122 16.32 -2.23 -7.51
N ILE A 123 15.32 -2.28 -6.65
CA ILE A 123 13.97 -1.79 -6.95
C ILE A 123 13.96 -0.26 -6.91
N LEU A 124 13.46 0.35 -8.00
CA LEU A 124 13.25 1.79 -8.13
C LEU A 124 11.82 2.15 -7.70
N SER A 125 11.70 3.02 -6.71
CA SER A 125 10.42 3.35 -6.09
C SER A 125 10.32 4.82 -5.70
N MET A 126 9.09 5.37 -5.64
CA MET A 126 8.85 6.76 -5.26
C MET A 126 8.98 6.97 -3.76
N ALA A 127 9.71 8.01 -3.37
CA ALA A 127 9.66 8.52 -2.01
C ALA A 127 8.45 9.46 -1.86
N ASN A 128 7.72 9.32 -0.75
CA ASN A 128 6.56 10.14 -0.43
C ASN A 128 6.45 10.39 1.09
N SER A 129 5.57 11.30 1.50
CA SER A 129 5.26 11.62 2.89
C SER A 129 3.89 11.07 3.34
N GLY A 130 3.41 10.01 2.70
CA GLY A 130 2.11 9.40 2.89
C GLY A 130 1.36 9.29 1.56
N PRO A 131 0.13 8.75 1.57
CA PRO A 131 -0.65 8.53 0.36
C PRO A 131 -0.82 9.80 -0.49
N THR A 132 -0.73 9.66 -1.80
CA THR A 132 -0.97 10.74 -2.77
C THR A 132 -0.02 11.95 -2.65
N THR A 133 1.22 11.72 -2.18
CA THR A 133 2.21 12.80 -2.01
C THR A 133 3.49 12.57 -2.82
N ASN A 134 3.43 11.77 -3.88
CA ASN A 134 4.55 11.57 -4.78
C ASN A 134 4.93 12.88 -5.48
N GLY A 135 6.22 13.09 -5.70
CA GLY A 135 6.76 14.28 -6.40
C GLY A 135 7.91 13.89 -7.31
N SER A 136 9.10 14.41 -7.02
CA SER A 136 10.32 14.08 -7.78
C SER A 136 11.26 13.11 -7.07
N GLN A 137 11.10 12.91 -5.76
CA GLN A 137 12.02 12.09 -4.99
C GLN A 137 11.78 10.60 -5.24
N PHE A 138 12.86 9.86 -5.41
CA PHE A 138 12.86 8.42 -5.59
C PHE A 138 13.95 7.74 -4.78
N PHE A 139 13.86 6.44 -4.63
CA PHE A 139 14.92 5.64 -4.01
C PHE A 139 15.15 4.35 -4.78
N ILE A 140 16.36 3.82 -4.63
CA ILE A 140 16.74 2.48 -5.11
C ILE A 140 17.03 1.63 -3.89
N THR A 141 16.38 0.48 -3.78
CA THR A 141 16.57 -0.43 -2.65
C THR A 141 17.95 -1.07 -2.64
N HIS A 142 18.55 -1.22 -1.45
CA HIS A 142 19.83 -1.93 -1.25
C HIS A 142 19.63 -3.33 -0.63
N LYS A 143 18.39 -3.70 -0.32
CA LYS A 143 17.91 -5.04 0.02
C LYS A 143 16.39 -5.13 -0.18
N GLU A 144 15.81 -6.29 0.06
CA GLU A 144 14.35 -6.44 0.13
C GLU A 144 13.73 -5.57 1.24
N THR A 145 12.60 -4.93 0.93
CA THR A 145 11.90 -4.04 1.87
C THR A 145 10.37 -4.20 1.77
N PRO A 146 9.83 -5.41 2.04
CA PRO A 146 8.42 -5.73 1.77
C PRO A 146 7.43 -4.88 2.57
N TRP A 147 7.85 -4.27 3.68
CA TRP A 147 7.03 -3.34 4.46
C TRP A 147 6.72 -2.01 3.76
N LEU A 148 7.36 -1.74 2.59
CA LEU A 148 7.08 -0.59 1.74
C LEU A 148 6.02 -0.89 0.66
N ASN A 149 5.62 -2.14 0.47
CA ASN A 149 4.57 -2.53 -0.47
C ASN A 149 3.27 -1.80 -0.15
N ASN A 150 2.55 -1.35 -1.18
CA ASN A 150 1.31 -0.57 -1.08
C ASN A 150 1.44 0.73 -0.26
N LYS A 151 2.67 1.28 -0.14
CA LYS A 151 2.95 2.60 0.46
C LYS A 151 3.80 3.46 -0.45
N HIS A 152 4.67 2.83 -1.24
CA HIS A 152 5.54 3.49 -2.20
C HIS A 152 5.36 2.83 -3.56
N THR A 153 5.20 3.63 -4.61
CA THR A 153 5.01 3.13 -5.97
C THR A 153 6.32 2.62 -6.53
N VAL A 154 6.40 1.31 -6.76
CA VAL A 154 7.50 0.71 -7.53
C VAL A 154 7.26 1.02 -9.01
N PHE A 155 8.25 1.61 -9.70
CA PHE A 155 8.11 1.98 -11.11
C PHE A 155 9.28 1.58 -11.99
N GLY A 156 10.21 0.78 -11.46
CA GLY A 156 11.33 0.23 -12.21
C GLY A 156 12.26 -0.63 -11.38
N GLU A 157 13.30 -1.11 -12.04
CA GLU A 157 14.36 -1.88 -11.41
C GLU A 157 15.72 -1.65 -12.09
N VAL A 158 16.80 -1.79 -11.34
CA VAL A 158 18.16 -1.73 -11.85
C VAL A 158 18.44 -2.97 -12.70
N VAL A 159 18.85 -2.75 -13.94
CA VAL A 159 19.26 -3.82 -14.88
C VAL A 159 20.77 -3.86 -15.07
N GLU A 160 21.48 -2.74 -14.89
CA GLU A 160 22.94 -2.66 -14.90
C GLU A 160 23.41 -1.62 -13.87
N GLY A 161 24.64 -1.78 -13.34
CA GLY A 161 25.21 -0.82 -12.38
C GLY A 161 24.81 -1.09 -10.93
N MET A 162 24.43 -2.33 -10.58
CA MET A 162 24.10 -2.68 -9.19
C MET A 162 25.32 -2.53 -8.26
N GLU A 163 26.54 -2.75 -8.78
CA GLU A 163 27.81 -2.48 -8.09
C GLU A 163 28.02 -0.97 -7.80
N VAL A 164 27.47 -0.09 -8.63
CA VAL A 164 27.48 1.35 -8.40
C VAL A 164 26.51 1.69 -7.26
N VAL A 165 25.33 1.10 -7.23
CA VAL A 165 24.38 1.23 -6.10
C VAL A 165 25.03 0.75 -4.80
N ASP A 166 25.71 -0.41 -4.83
CA ASP A 166 26.44 -0.94 -3.68
C ASP A 166 27.58 0.01 -3.24
N SER A 167 28.30 0.60 -4.19
CA SER A 167 29.34 1.62 -3.90
C SER A 167 28.75 2.87 -3.24
N ILE A 168 27.63 3.36 -3.76
CA ILE A 168 26.93 4.54 -3.19
C ILE A 168 26.39 4.21 -1.79
N ALA A 169 25.78 3.05 -1.59
CA ALA A 169 25.22 2.63 -0.31
C ALA A 169 26.27 2.48 0.82
N ASN A 170 27.55 2.34 0.46
CA ASN A 170 28.68 2.20 1.39
C ASN A 170 29.49 3.48 1.61
N VAL A 171 29.10 4.64 1.07
CA VAL A 171 29.81 5.90 1.35
C VAL A 171 29.64 6.31 2.83
N PRO A 172 30.64 6.99 3.42
CA PRO A 172 30.50 7.55 4.75
C PRO A 172 29.35 8.56 4.83
N VAL A 173 28.50 8.43 5.85
CA VAL A 173 27.36 9.31 6.08
C VAL A 173 27.46 10.01 7.44
N GLY A 174 26.90 11.21 7.54
CA GLY A 174 26.77 11.99 8.75
C GLY A 174 25.34 11.98 9.32
N ALA A 175 25.01 13.04 10.03
CA ALA A 175 23.67 13.23 10.60
C ALA A 175 22.58 13.17 9.52
N GLY A 176 21.45 12.50 9.83
CA GLY A 176 20.36 12.31 8.90
C GLY A 176 20.65 11.34 7.74
N ASN A 177 21.73 10.53 7.86
CA ASN A 177 22.20 9.64 6.79
C ASN A 177 22.59 10.37 5.49
N LYS A 178 23.00 11.64 5.60
CA LYS A 178 23.51 12.45 4.50
C LYS A 178 24.96 12.05 4.20
N PRO A 179 25.34 11.81 2.92
CA PRO A 179 26.73 11.55 2.55
C PRO A 179 27.65 12.69 3.00
N LEU A 180 28.82 12.34 3.54
CA LEU A 180 29.84 13.34 3.91
C LEU A 180 30.41 14.02 2.66
N GLU A 181 30.57 13.26 1.57
CA GLU A 181 30.89 13.77 0.23
C GLU A 181 29.67 13.62 -0.65
N PRO A 182 29.22 14.68 -1.37
CA PRO A 182 28.04 14.59 -2.21
C PRO A 182 28.18 13.51 -3.29
N VAL A 183 27.17 12.64 -3.40
CA VAL A 183 27.00 11.72 -4.54
C VAL A 183 26.04 12.39 -5.51
N ILE A 184 26.58 12.86 -6.64
CA ILE A 184 25.88 13.71 -7.59
C ILE A 184 25.30 12.86 -8.73
N MET A 185 24.04 13.09 -9.10
CA MET A 185 23.46 12.70 -10.38
C MET A 185 23.85 13.74 -11.42
N ASN A 186 24.81 13.40 -12.29
CA ASN A 186 25.30 14.34 -13.32
C ASN A 186 24.19 14.61 -14.37
N THR A 187 23.50 13.57 -14.82
CA THR A 187 22.33 13.66 -15.69
C THR A 187 21.58 12.31 -15.70
N ILE A 188 20.32 12.34 -16.14
CA ILE A 188 19.54 11.13 -16.44
C ILE A 188 19.19 11.15 -17.92
N GLU A 189 19.64 10.13 -18.68
CA GLU A 189 19.32 9.97 -20.09
C GLU A 189 18.24 8.90 -20.28
N ILE A 190 17.16 9.23 -20.99
CA ILE A 190 16.08 8.28 -21.28
C ILE A 190 16.39 7.51 -22.55
N ILE A 191 16.32 6.18 -22.49
CA ILE A 191 16.59 5.25 -23.59
C ILE A 191 15.28 4.57 -23.97
N ARG A 192 14.89 4.71 -25.25
CA ARG A 192 13.66 4.16 -25.81
C ARG A 192 13.97 3.09 -26.83
N ASN A 193 13.93 1.83 -26.44
CA ASN A 193 14.14 0.67 -27.32
C ASN A 193 12.81 0.03 -27.69
N GLY A 194 12.66 -0.33 -28.97
CA GLY A 194 11.45 -0.94 -29.49
C GLY A 194 10.32 0.06 -29.76
N LYS A 195 9.20 -0.44 -30.26
CA LYS A 195 8.09 0.36 -30.74
C LYS A 195 7.30 1.01 -29.60
N GLU A 196 7.02 0.27 -28.55
CA GLU A 196 6.15 0.75 -27.47
C GLU A 196 6.86 1.81 -26.62
N ALA A 197 8.15 1.63 -26.32
CA ALA A 197 8.92 2.66 -25.61
C ALA A 197 9.05 3.97 -26.40
N ARG A 198 9.08 3.90 -27.74
CA ARG A 198 9.13 5.10 -28.61
C ARG A 198 7.80 5.84 -28.69
N LYS A 199 6.67 5.16 -28.44
CA LYS A 199 5.33 5.77 -28.38
C LYS A 199 5.01 6.39 -27.01
N PHE A 200 5.81 6.09 -25.99
CA PHE A 200 5.56 6.60 -24.65
C PHE A 200 5.73 8.12 -24.61
N ASP A 201 4.63 8.82 -24.55
CA ASP A 201 4.56 10.29 -24.50
C ASP A 201 4.32 10.74 -23.05
N ALA A 202 5.43 11.02 -22.36
CA ALA A 202 5.40 11.41 -20.96
C ALA A 202 4.67 12.74 -20.73
N VAL A 203 4.78 13.68 -21.69
CA VAL A 203 4.12 14.99 -21.60
C VAL A 203 2.61 14.85 -21.71
N GLN A 204 2.14 14.06 -22.68
CA GLN A 204 0.71 13.83 -22.88
C GLN A 204 0.11 13.11 -21.66
N ILE A 205 0.78 12.07 -21.15
CA ILE A 205 0.30 11.32 -19.96
C ILE A 205 0.18 12.23 -18.74
N MET A 206 1.17 13.10 -18.50
CA MET A 206 1.10 14.07 -17.41
C MET A 206 -0.01 15.12 -17.61
N THR A 207 -0.24 15.55 -18.84
CA THR A 207 -1.32 16.48 -19.19
C THR A 207 -2.68 15.84 -18.91
N ASP A 208 -2.90 14.64 -19.44
CA ASP A 208 -4.16 13.90 -19.22
C ASP A 208 -4.40 13.63 -17.72
N TYR A 209 -3.32 13.38 -16.99
CA TYR A 209 -3.39 13.17 -15.53
C TYR A 209 -3.90 14.42 -14.82
N PHE A 210 -3.32 15.60 -15.07
CA PHE A 210 -3.70 16.83 -14.37
C PHE A 210 -5.03 17.41 -14.87
N ASP A 211 -5.32 17.30 -16.17
CA ASP A 211 -6.60 17.74 -16.75
C ASP A 211 -7.78 16.89 -16.19
N GLY A 212 -7.56 15.61 -15.87
CA GLY A 212 -8.55 14.72 -15.26
C GLY A 212 -8.58 14.76 -13.72
N GLU A 213 -7.82 15.64 -13.05
CA GLU A 213 -7.67 15.59 -11.58
C GLU A 213 -8.98 15.87 -10.85
N GLU A 214 -9.75 16.86 -11.28
CA GLU A 214 -11.02 17.23 -10.65
C GLU A 214 -12.05 16.09 -10.73
N GLU A 215 -12.20 15.46 -11.90
CA GLU A 215 -13.10 14.34 -12.10
C GLU A 215 -12.68 13.12 -11.27
N ARG A 216 -11.39 12.83 -11.20
CA ARG A 216 -10.83 11.74 -10.41
C ARG A 216 -11.04 11.95 -8.91
N LEU A 217 -10.80 13.16 -8.40
CA LEU A 217 -11.05 13.49 -6.99
C LEU A 217 -12.54 13.38 -6.65
N ALA A 218 -13.42 13.87 -7.51
CA ALA A 218 -14.88 13.74 -7.33
C ALA A 218 -15.32 12.26 -7.32
N ALA A 219 -14.73 11.40 -8.17
CA ALA A 219 -15.01 9.97 -8.18
C ALA A 219 -14.57 9.28 -6.86
N ILE A 220 -13.40 9.63 -6.34
CA ILE A 220 -12.89 9.10 -5.06
C ILE A 220 -13.78 9.53 -3.89
N GLU A 221 -14.20 10.78 -3.85
CA GLU A 221 -15.10 11.29 -2.81
C GLU A 221 -16.46 10.60 -2.86
N LYS A 222 -17.00 10.39 -4.05
CA LYS A 222 -18.25 9.65 -4.25
C LYS A 222 -18.13 8.21 -3.75
N GLU A 223 -17.07 7.49 -4.12
CA GLU A 223 -16.85 6.10 -3.66
C GLU A 223 -16.73 6.02 -2.12
N LYS A 224 -16.00 6.98 -1.51
CA LYS A 224 -15.90 7.06 -0.03
C LYS A 224 -17.27 7.33 0.61
N ALA A 225 -18.06 8.21 0.03
CA ALA A 225 -19.41 8.53 0.53
C ALA A 225 -20.34 7.32 0.42
N GLU A 226 -20.29 6.58 -0.69
CA GLU A 226 -21.08 5.36 -0.91
C GLU A 226 -20.70 4.26 0.12
N LYS A 227 -19.40 4.00 0.32
CA LYS A 227 -18.93 3.05 1.33
C LYS A 227 -19.37 3.45 2.75
N LEU A 228 -19.27 4.74 3.09
CA LEU A 228 -19.71 5.24 4.40
C LEU A 228 -21.23 5.06 4.59
N ALA A 229 -22.03 5.33 3.55
CA ALA A 229 -23.47 5.15 3.57
C ALA A 229 -23.84 3.66 3.74
N GLU A 230 -23.13 2.74 3.07
CA GLU A 230 -23.32 1.30 3.23
C GLU A 230 -23.03 0.84 4.65
N VAL A 231 -21.88 1.24 5.22
CA VAL A 231 -21.54 0.91 6.62
C VAL A 231 -22.60 1.48 7.59
N LYS A 232 -23.08 2.70 7.36
CA LYS A 232 -24.15 3.29 8.18
C LYS A 232 -25.44 2.47 8.12
N LYS A 233 -25.80 1.97 6.94
CA LYS A 233 -26.97 1.10 6.74
C LYS A 233 -26.80 -0.22 7.49
N ILE A 234 -25.65 -0.88 7.35
CA ILE A 234 -25.32 -2.12 8.07
C ILE A 234 -25.43 -1.95 9.60
N LYS A 235 -24.88 -0.87 10.14
CA LYS A 235 -25.00 -0.54 11.57
C LYS A 235 -26.45 -0.37 12.02
N ALA A 236 -27.24 0.37 11.25
CA ALA A 236 -28.64 0.62 11.57
C ALA A 236 -29.50 -0.67 11.52
N GLU A 237 -29.26 -1.52 10.51
CA GLU A 237 -29.93 -2.82 10.39
C GLU A 237 -29.55 -3.74 11.57
N PHE A 238 -28.28 -3.79 11.93
CA PHE A 238 -27.83 -4.55 13.08
C PHE A 238 -28.50 -4.03 14.36
N ALA A 239 -28.41 -2.71 14.65
CA ALA A 239 -28.98 -2.10 15.82
C ALA A 239 -30.50 -2.33 15.95
N SER A 240 -31.23 -2.25 14.83
CA SER A 240 -32.69 -2.48 14.81
C SER A 240 -33.07 -3.92 15.18
N SER A 241 -32.17 -4.86 14.96
CA SER A 241 -32.40 -6.30 15.23
C SER A 241 -32.11 -6.69 16.70
N ILE A 242 -31.36 -5.87 17.45
CA ILE A 242 -30.79 -6.20 18.75
C ILE A 242 -31.87 -6.55 19.79
N GLU A 243 -32.88 -5.72 19.96
CA GLU A 243 -33.92 -5.93 20.99
C GLU A 243 -34.72 -7.23 20.75
N ALA A 244 -35.06 -7.53 19.51
CA ALA A 244 -35.74 -8.76 19.15
C ALA A 244 -34.86 -10.01 19.39
N GLN A 245 -33.58 -9.90 19.22
CA GLN A 245 -32.61 -10.97 19.48
C GLN A 245 -32.36 -11.13 20.99
N LYS A 246 -32.18 -10.02 21.70
CA LYS A 246 -32.00 -9.98 23.17
C LYS A 246 -33.20 -10.59 23.91
N ALA A 247 -34.43 -10.44 23.37
CA ALA A 247 -35.63 -11.05 23.91
C ALA A 247 -35.68 -12.57 23.77
N LYS A 248 -34.94 -13.14 22.78
CA LYS A 248 -34.84 -14.60 22.53
C LYS A 248 -33.68 -15.26 23.30
N ALA A 249 -32.77 -14.45 23.84
CA ALA A 249 -31.58 -14.92 24.52
C ALA A 249 -31.91 -15.48 25.91
N GLU A 250 -31.26 -16.56 26.32
CA GLU A 250 -31.26 -17.07 27.68
C GLU A 250 -30.52 -16.08 28.60
N THR A 251 -31.10 -15.83 29.79
CA THR A 251 -30.48 -14.94 30.76
C THR A 251 -29.86 -15.79 31.89
N LEU A 252 -28.57 -15.61 32.12
CA LEU A 252 -27.82 -16.25 33.18
C LEU A 252 -27.94 -15.44 34.48
N ASP A 253 -27.59 -16.05 35.62
CA ASP A 253 -27.70 -15.45 36.98
C ASP A 253 -26.92 -14.14 37.14
N SER A 254 -25.83 -13.98 36.38
CA SER A 254 -25.00 -12.75 36.30
C SER A 254 -25.67 -11.58 35.61
N GLY A 255 -26.74 -11.84 34.85
CA GLY A 255 -27.39 -10.88 33.94
C GLY A 255 -26.86 -10.95 32.51
N LEU A 256 -25.87 -11.79 32.24
CA LEU A 256 -25.43 -12.07 30.85
C LEU A 256 -26.58 -12.71 30.08
N LYS A 257 -26.80 -12.28 28.82
CA LYS A 257 -27.73 -12.95 27.94
C LYS A 257 -26.98 -13.64 26.80
N VAL A 258 -27.36 -14.90 26.53
CA VAL A 258 -26.73 -15.78 25.53
C VAL A 258 -27.76 -16.20 24.51
N LEU A 259 -27.56 -15.82 23.24
CA LEU A 259 -28.38 -16.27 22.11
C LEU A 259 -27.56 -17.26 21.27
N THR A 260 -28.02 -18.51 21.19
CA THR A 260 -27.42 -19.49 20.29
C THR A 260 -27.80 -19.16 18.84
N LEU A 261 -26.80 -18.88 18.01
CA LEU A 261 -26.96 -18.64 16.57
C LEU A 261 -26.83 -19.94 15.79
N GLU A 262 -25.83 -20.76 16.13
CA GLU A 262 -25.59 -22.08 15.54
C GLU A 262 -25.18 -23.06 16.65
N THR A 263 -25.70 -24.28 16.57
CA THR A 263 -25.34 -25.36 17.51
C THR A 263 -24.30 -26.26 16.88
N GLY A 264 -23.12 -26.32 17.47
CA GLY A 264 -22.03 -27.20 17.05
C GLY A 264 -22.30 -28.67 17.36
N SER A 265 -21.55 -29.54 16.71
CA SER A 265 -21.58 -31.00 16.93
C SER A 265 -20.36 -31.53 17.69
N GLY A 266 -19.37 -30.64 18.01
CA GLY A 266 -18.14 -31.04 18.66
C GLY A 266 -18.29 -31.23 20.16
N GLU A 267 -17.21 -31.65 20.82
CA GLU A 267 -17.16 -31.85 22.27
C GLU A 267 -17.15 -30.53 23.05
N LYS A 268 -17.60 -30.58 24.29
CA LYS A 268 -17.48 -29.47 25.24
C LYS A 268 -16.04 -29.43 25.78
N PRO A 269 -15.33 -28.32 25.69
CA PRO A 269 -13.97 -28.22 26.23
C PRO A 269 -13.97 -28.43 27.76
N LYS A 270 -12.87 -28.95 28.28
CA LYS A 270 -12.66 -29.10 29.73
C LYS A 270 -12.01 -27.82 30.27
N VAL A 271 -12.36 -27.45 31.51
CA VAL A 271 -11.70 -26.34 32.20
C VAL A 271 -10.19 -26.55 32.23
N GLY A 272 -9.44 -25.51 31.85
CA GLY A 272 -7.99 -25.53 31.74
C GLY A 272 -7.46 -25.83 30.31
N GLN A 273 -8.33 -26.22 29.38
CA GLN A 273 -7.91 -26.33 27.95
C GLN A 273 -7.88 -24.96 27.29
N LYS A 274 -7.15 -24.87 26.15
CA LYS A 274 -7.21 -23.73 25.24
C LYS A 274 -8.17 -24.03 24.10
N VAL A 275 -8.97 -23.03 23.74
CA VAL A 275 -9.90 -23.09 22.61
C VAL A 275 -9.54 -22.02 21.58
N ASN A 276 -9.73 -22.35 20.32
CA ASN A 276 -9.57 -21.42 19.23
C ASN A 276 -10.89 -20.67 19.00
N VAL A 277 -10.87 -19.34 19.14
CA VAL A 277 -12.08 -18.51 19.12
C VAL A 277 -12.05 -17.52 17.96
N MET A 278 -13.12 -17.50 17.18
CA MET A 278 -13.47 -16.37 16.31
C MET A 278 -14.43 -15.46 17.06
N TYR A 279 -14.30 -14.15 16.88
CA TYR A 279 -15.16 -13.16 17.54
C TYR A 279 -15.38 -11.90 16.73
N ALA A 280 -16.51 -11.24 16.99
CA ALA A 280 -16.79 -9.86 16.59
C ALA A 280 -17.49 -9.12 17.73
N GLY A 281 -16.95 -7.96 18.10
CA GLY A 281 -17.45 -7.14 19.20
C GLY A 281 -18.11 -5.86 18.71
N TYR A 282 -19.33 -5.57 19.20
CA TYR A 282 -20.14 -4.41 18.77
C TYR A 282 -20.65 -3.62 19.96
N LEU A 283 -20.84 -2.33 19.74
CA LEU A 283 -21.67 -1.48 20.60
C LEU A 283 -23.16 -1.66 20.26
N MET A 284 -24.03 -1.21 21.18
CA MET A 284 -25.49 -1.32 21.00
C MET A 284 -26.04 -0.52 19.80
N ASP A 285 -25.30 0.46 19.29
CA ASP A 285 -25.64 1.20 18.07
C ASP A 285 -25.23 0.49 16.78
N GLY A 286 -24.72 -0.72 16.88
CA GLY A 286 -24.21 -1.52 15.78
C GLY A 286 -22.78 -1.20 15.33
N THR A 287 -22.05 -0.34 16.05
CA THR A 287 -20.66 -0.05 15.75
C THR A 287 -19.78 -1.25 16.07
N LEU A 288 -19.12 -1.82 15.06
CA LEU A 288 -18.07 -2.80 15.26
C LEU A 288 -16.85 -2.11 15.88
N PHE A 289 -16.29 -2.64 16.96
CA PHE A 289 -15.08 -2.11 17.58
C PHE A 289 -13.87 -3.04 17.46
N ASP A 290 -14.09 -4.35 17.29
CA ASP A 290 -13.03 -5.32 17.00
C ASP A 290 -13.61 -6.61 16.40
N SER A 291 -12.85 -7.27 15.53
CA SER A 291 -13.20 -8.59 14.99
C SER A 291 -11.97 -9.30 14.43
N ASN A 292 -11.89 -10.61 14.61
CA ASN A 292 -10.98 -11.47 13.89
C ASN A 292 -11.67 -12.25 12.73
N TYR A 293 -12.94 -11.98 12.44
CA TYR A 293 -13.55 -12.35 11.16
C TYR A 293 -13.15 -11.32 10.09
N GLU A 294 -12.39 -11.76 9.07
CA GLU A 294 -11.96 -10.88 7.98
C GLU A 294 -13.15 -10.29 7.23
N GLU A 295 -14.14 -11.12 6.90
CA GLU A 295 -15.36 -10.72 6.20
C GLU A 295 -16.18 -9.67 6.97
N VAL A 296 -16.23 -9.78 8.30
CA VAL A 296 -16.89 -8.77 9.15
C VAL A 296 -16.11 -7.46 9.13
N ALA A 297 -14.78 -7.52 9.26
CA ALA A 297 -13.93 -6.34 9.19
C ALA A 297 -14.06 -5.63 7.83
N GLN A 298 -14.08 -6.38 6.71
CA GLN A 298 -14.31 -5.83 5.37
C GLN A 298 -15.67 -5.16 5.27
N LYS A 299 -16.74 -5.85 5.70
CA LYS A 299 -18.12 -5.36 5.67
C LYS A 299 -18.31 -4.04 6.44
N TYR A 300 -17.59 -3.84 7.54
CA TYR A 300 -17.64 -2.64 8.36
C TYR A 300 -16.58 -1.60 7.99
N GLY A 301 -15.79 -1.82 6.94
CA GLY A 301 -14.73 -0.93 6.52
C GLY A 301 -13.55 -0.83 7.50
N MET A 302 -13.36 -1.85 8.34
CA MET A 302 -12.30 -1.95 9.35
C MET A 302 -11.20 -2.96 8.97
N PHE A 303 -11.18 -3.44 7.74
CA PHE A 303 -10.15 -4.36 7.27
C PHE A 303 -8.77 -3.68 7.29
N ASP A 304 -7.78 -4.38 7.85
CA ASP A 304 -6.38 -3.94 7.92
C ASP A 304 -5.46 -5.01 7.32
N ILE A 305 -4.81 -4.68 6.21
CA ILE A 305 -3.88 -5.57 5.50
C ILE A 305 -2.69 -6.00 6.39
N LYS A 306 -2.21 -5.15 7.30
CA LYS A 306 -1.12 -5.51 8.21
C LYS A 306 -1.58 -6.53 9.24
N ARG A 307 -2.81 -6.37 9.73
CA ARG A 307 -3.44 -7.34 10.63
C ARG A 307 -3.61 -8.69 9.92
N GLN A 308 -4.01 -8.70 8.64
CA GLN A 308 -4.10 -9.92 7.83
C GLN A 308 -2.73 -10.59 7.67
N GLN A 309 -1.71 -9.84 7.27
CA GLN A 309 -0.34 -10.34 7.11
C GLN A 309 0.25 -10.88 8.42
N GLY A 310 -0.15 -10.31 9.55
CA GLY A 310 0.22 -10.77 10.89
C GLY A 310 -0.62 -11.92 11.44
N GLY A 311 -1.54 -12.49 10.65
CA GLY A 311 -2.45 -13.56 11.09
C GLY A 311 -3.58 -13.10 12.03
N GLY A 312 -3.85 -11.79 12.10
CA GLY A 312 -4.84 -11.23 13.03
C GLY A 312 -6.30 -11.50 12.68
N TYR A 313 -6.56 -12.16 11.53
CA TYR A 313 -7.87 -12.69 11.12
C TYR A 313 -7.92 -14.22 11.22
N MET A 314 -7.12 -14.80 12.08
CA MET A 314 -7.15 -16.24 12.42
C MET A 314 -7.82 -16.47 13.77
N PRO A 315 -8.32 -17.68 14.06
CA PRO A 315 -8.84 -18.02 15.38
C PRO A 315 -7.79 -17.78 16.46
N VAL A 316 -8.18 -17.11 17.55
CA VAL A 316 -7.28 -16.76 18.65
C VAL A 316 -7.38 -17.83 19.75
N PRO A 317 -6.24 -18.41 20.21
CA PRO A 317 -6.24 -19.32 21.33
C PRO A 317 -6.57 -18.60 22.63
N MET A 318 -7.62 -19.04 23.33
CA MET A 318 -8.09 -18.49 24.61
C MET A 318 -8.20 -19.59 25.66
N ASP A 319 -7.92 -19.24 26.92
CA ASP A 319 -8.06 -20.19 28.05
C ASP A 319 -9.54 -20.42 28.36
N TYR A 320 -10.00 -21.65 28.28
CA TYR A 320 -11.34 -22.09 28.70
C TYR A 320 -11.34 -22.32 30.18
N SER A 321 -11.39 -21.25 30.96
CA SER A 321 -11.28 -21.27 32.43
C SER A 321 -12.03 -20.11 33.08
N PRO A 322 -12.63 -20.31 34.29
CA PRO A 322 -13.19 -19.21 35.08
C PRO A 322 -12.17 -18.12 35.46
N GLU A 323 -10.88 -18.46 35.52
CA GLU A 323 -9.78 -17.55 35.88
C GLU A 323 -9.17 -16.85 34.64
N SER A 324 -9.68 -17.11 33.46
CA SER A 324 -9.21 -16.46 32.22
C SER A 324 -9.26 -14.93 32.33
N ARG A 325 -8.26 -14.24 31.77
CA ARG A 325 -8.14 -12.77 31.81
C ARG A 325 -9.08 -12.03 30.86
N LEU A 326 -10.10 -12.69 30.34
CA LEU A 326 -11.16 -12.09 29.54
C LEU A 326 -12.13 -11.27 30.41
N ILE A 327 -12.85 -10.30 29.80
CA ILE A 327 -13.95 -9.62 30.51
C ILE A 327 -14.98 -10.65 30.99
N ALA A 328 -15.62 -10.38 32.14
CA ALA A 328 -16.42 -11.36 32.86
C ALA A 328 -17.51 -11.99 31.98
N GLY A 329 -18.28 -11.17 31.26
CA GLY A 329 -19.37 -11.69 30.42
C GLY A 329 -18.88 -12.48 29.20
N PHE A 330 -17.76 -12.12 28.61
CA PHE A 330 -17.18 -12.91 27.51
C PHE A 330 -16.72 -14.29 28.02
N ARG A 331 -16.01 -14.31 29.12
CA ARG A 331 -15.53 -15.54 29.79
C ARG A 331 -16.68 -16.46 30.18
N GLU A 332 -17.72 -15.91 30.81
CA GLU A 332 -18.91 -16.67 31.21
C GLU A 332 -19.61 -17.27 29.98
N GLY A 333 -19.83 -16.46 28.94
CA GLY A 333 -20.42 -16.92 27.69
C GLY A 333 -19.60 -18.02 27.01
N LEU A 334 -18.27 -17.87 26.96
CA LEU A 334 -17.37 -18.87 26.39
C LEU A 334 -17.51 -20.22 27.09
N LEU A 335 -17.67 -20.22 28.41
CA LEU A 335 -17.82 -21.45 29.24
C LEU A 335 -19.15 -22.18 29.01
N THR A 336 -20.14 -21.55 28.39
CA THR A 336 -21.39 -22.22 28.01
C THR A 336 -21.25 -23.06 26.73
N MET A 337 -20.26 -22.76 25.90
CA MET A 337 -20.11 -23.23 24.52
C MET A 337 -19.39 -24.58 24.41
N LYS A 338 -19.64 -25.29 23.31
CA LYS A 338 -18.88 -26.43 22.80
C LYS A 338 -18.31 -26.13 21.41
N VAL A 339 -17.42 -26.97 20.92
CA VAL A 339 -16.80 -26.79 19.59
C VAL A 339 -17.86 -26.76 18.49
N GLY A 340 -17.80 -25.77 17.65
CA GLY A 340 -18.73 -25.48 16.56
C GLY A 340 -19.92 -24.63 16.95
N ASP A 341 -20.14 -24.33 18.24
CA ASP A 341 -21.19 -23.38 18.64
C ASP A 341 -20.83 -21.97 18.18
N LYS A 342 -21.86 -21.25 17.68
CA LYS A 342 -21.85 -19.79 17.52
C LYS A 342 -22.90 -19.17 18.41
N VAL A 343 -22.50 -18.21 19.21
CA VAL A 343 -23.41 -17.52 20.14
C VAL A 343 -23.25 -16.00 20.00
N ARG A 344 -24.35 -15.30 20.29
CA ARG A 344 -24.34 -13.85 20.52
C ARG A 344 -24.53 -13.57 21.98
N LEU A 345 -23.57 -12.89 22.56
CA LEU A 345 -23.59 -12.44 23.96
C LEU A 345 -24.06 -11.00 24.02
N PHE A 346 -25.02 -10.70 24.92
CA PHE A 346 -25.36 -9.34 25.33
C PHE A 346 -24.80 -9.13 26.73
N ILE A 347 -23.72 -8.39 26.81
CA ILE A 347 -22.89 -8.23 28.01
C ILE A 347 -23.22 -6.87 28.64
N PRO A 348 -23.90 -6.83 29.81
CA PRO A 348 -24.09 -5.58 30.54
C PRO A 348 -22.74 -4.96 30.93
N SER A 349 -22.70 -3.64 31.06
CA SER A 349 -21.44 -2.89 31.27
C SER A 349 -20.64 -3.40 32.48
N HIS A 350 -21.28 -3.83 33.57
CA HIS A 350 -20.61 -4.36 34.76
C HIS A 350 -19.93 -5.73 34.56
N LEU A 351 -20.29 -6.47 33.51
CA LEU A 351 -19.62 -7.70 33.06
C LEU A 351 -18.65 -7.44 31.88
N GLY A 352 -18.60 -6.20 31.42
CA GLY A 352 -17.74 -5.71 30.34
C GLY A 352 -16.58 -4.86 30.86
N TYR A 353 -16.47 -3.62 30.36
CA TYR A 353 -15.42 -2.65 30.73
C TYR A 353 -15.85 -1.68 31.84
N GLY A 354 -17.11 -1.73 32.30
CA GLY A 354 -17.64 -0.93 33.40
C GLY A 354 -17.54 0.58 33.20
N PRO A 355 -17.46 1.37 34.29
CA PRO A 355 -17.46 2.83 34.24
C PRO A 355 -16.13 3.42 33.67
N GLN A 356 -15.11 2.62 33.48
CA GLN A 356 -13.84 3.07 32.91
C GLN A 356 -13.87 3.09 31.37
N GLY A 357 -14.66 2.18 30.76
CA GLY A 357 -14.55 1.93 29.32
C GLY A 357 -13.19 1.39 28.91
N GLY A 358 -12.82 1.48 27.62
CA GLY A 358 -11.50 1.05 27.17
C GLY A 358 -11.31 1.15 25.65
N GLY A 359 -10.28 1.86 25.21
CA GLY A 359 -10.03 2.07 23.78
C GLY A 359 -11.25 2.68 23.07
N PRO A 360 -11.86 1.99 22.10
CA PRO A 360 -13.04 2.49 21.37
C PRO A 360 -14.37 2.31 22.17
N ILE A 361 -14.33 1.69 23.36
CA ILE A 361 -15.52 1.35 24.16
C ILE A 361 -15.78 2.48 25.16
N PRO A 362 -16.95 3.16 25.09
CA PRO A 362 -17.31 4.21 26.06
C PRO A 362 -17.47 3.70 27.49
N PRO A 363 -17.39 4.58 28.50
CA PRO A 363 -17.81 4.28 29.86
C PRO A 363 -19.24 3.74 29.91
N ASP A 364 -19.49 2.76 30.79
CA ASP A 364 -20.79 2.14 31.03
C ASP A 364 -21.49 1.55 29.79
N ALA A 365 -20.75 1.24 28.74
CA ALA A 365 -21.31 0.67 27.52
C ALA A 365 -21.66 -0.80 27.69
N ASP A 366 -22.90 -1.19 27.37
CA ASP A 366 -23.28 -2.57 27.11
C ASP A 366 -22.65 -3.02 25.79
N LEU A 367 -22.23 -4.28 25.73
CA LEU A 367 -21.52 -4.84 24.57
C LEU A 367 -22.29 -6.02 23.97
N ILE A 368 -22.04 -6.23 22.69
CA ILE A 368 -22.47 -7.42 21.97
C ILE A 368 -21.24 -8.13 21.44
N PHE A 369 -21.15 -9.43 21.66
CA PHE A 369 -20.11 -10.26 21.06
C PHE A 369 -20.73 -11.44 20.33
N ASP A 370 -20.34 -11.64 19.09
CA ASP A 370 -20.51 -12.91 18.39
C ASP A 370 -19.26 -13.75 18.63
N LEU A 371 -19.43 -14.97 19.09
CA LEU A 371 -18.34 -15.90 19.39
C LEU A 371 -18.57 -17.22 18.68
N GLU A 372 -17.46 -17.83 18.24
CA GLU A 372 -17.44 -19.19 17.71
C GLU A 372 -16.22 -19.93 18.29
N ILE A 373 -16.42 -21.14 18.82
CA ILE A 373 -15.31 -22.04 19.14
C ILE A 373 -15.05 -22.94 17.92
N THR A 374 -13.92 -22.71 17.23
CA THR A 374 -13.56 -23.46 16.02
C THR A 374 -12.80 -24.77 16.33
N GLY A 375 -12.27 -24.93 17.54
CA GLY A 375 -11.53 -26.12 17.94
C GLY A 375 -10.89 -26.00 19.33
N ILE A 376 -10.34 -27.10 19.80
CA ILE A 376 -9.52 -27.17 21.03
C ILE A 376 -8.07 -27.24 20.58
N THR A 377 -7.24 -26.37 21.17
CA THR A 377 -5.78 -26.38 20.91
C THR A 377 -5.16 -27.52 21.74
N GLN A 378 -4.37 -28.35 21.09
CA GLN A 378 -3.63 -29.44 21.76
C GLN A 378 -2.46 -28.90 22.57
#